data_bc00d088321b5b7806328785fbf77b54
#
_entry.id   bc00d088321b5b7806328785fbf77b54
#
_cell.length_a   1.000
_cell.length_b   1.000
_cell.length_c   1.000
_cell.angle_alpha   90.00
_cell.angle_beta   90.00
_cell.angle_gamma   90.00
#
_symmetry.space_group_name_H-M   'P 1'
#
loop_
_entity.id
_entity.type
_entity.pdbx_description
1 polymer ?
#
loop_
_entity_poly.entity_id
_entity_poly.type
_entity_poly.pdbx_seq_one_letter_code
_entity_poly.pdbx_strand_id
1 'polypeptide(L)'
;MRIKKTLIAAILLLFVSRAAEAQDCNLVNIGLQARVDYQREYLGGDAVKDNCGFKGKNVSILINGEFNEHFSYNYRQRLYRGHGSESFFNATDFLYLTYRPDERWSFSGGKQILQIGGYEYDIAPIDIYFFSEYCSNIACYQMGVNAGYSFGGGTDLLRFQLCQSPFRRENSDLYAYNLMWNGSHGCFDSIWSLNMIEYLPGKFINYLALGNHFSLGKLTVFADFMNRSLVDKMSFLRDFTLIGKVAYSFNDKLSVFGKASFDHNDLDREGDWCVMPGTSMGRVGCGVEYFPLADKSIRLHATFCHSFGDNGNPDGVLLDNQQIASVGLTWRMSLLKR
;
A
#
# COMPACT_ATOMS: atom_id res chain seq x y z
N MET A 1 -18.32 -18.55 25.54
CA MET A 1 -17.20 -18.74 24.60
C MET A 1 -17.32 -19.93 23.65
N ARG A 2 -18.14 -20.94 23.91
CA ARG A 2 -18.37 -22.10 23.01
C ARG A 2 -19.23 -21.80 21.78
N ILE A 3 -20.21 -20.90 21.88
CA ILE A 3 -21.20 -20.61 20.79
C ILE A 3 -20.51 -19.92 19.56
N LYS A 4 -19.50 -19.08 19.77
CA LYS A 4 -18.79 -18.40 18.67
C LYS A 4 -17.96 -19.34 17.79
N LYS A 5 -17.39 -20.41 18.35
CA LYS A 5 -16.61 -21.40 17.58
C LYS A 5 -17.51 -22.29 16.71
N THR A 6 -18.72 -22.60 17.19
CA THR A 6 -19.69 -23.41 16.46
C THR A 6 -20.31 -22.66 15.27
N LEU A 7 -20.49 -21.33 15.41
CA LEU A 7 -21.03 -20.50 14.33
C LEU A 7 -20.03 -20.35 13.17
N ILE A 8 -18.74 -20.17 13.47
CA ILE A 8 -17.69 -20.09 12.45
C ILE A 8 -17.51 -21.43 11.74
N ALA A 9 -17.55 -22.54 12.46
CA ALA A 9 -17.50 -23.88 11.87
C ALA A 9 -18.73 -24.20 11.04
N ALA A 10 -19.93 -23.75 11.44
CA ALA A 10 -21.16 -23.94 10.68
C ALA A 10 -21.19 -23.09 9.39
N ILE A 11 -20.67 -21.87 9.42
CA ILE A 11 -20.51 -21.02 8.23
C ILE A 11 -19.50 -21.64 7.26
N LEU A 12 -18.37 -22.15 7.74
CA LEU A 12 -17.40 -22.87 6.92
C LEU A 12 -17.98 -24.16 6.31
N LEU A 13 -18.79 -24.90 7.05
CA LEU A 13 -19.45 -26.12 6.55
C LEU A 13 -20.55 -25.83 5.52
N LEU A 14 -21.30 -24.73 5.65
CA LEU A 14 -22.30 -24.30 4.67
C LEU A 14 -21.68 -23.89 3.33
N PHE A 15 -20.44 -23.36 3.33
CA PHE A 15 -19.68 -23.07 2.11
C PHE A 15 -19.16 -24.35 1.43
N VAL A 16 -18.83 -25.38 2.17
CA VAL A 16 -18.33 -26.66 1.62
C VAL A 16 -19.44 -27.49 0.98
N SER A 17 -20.69 -27.41 1.46
CA SER A 17 -21.78 -28.26 0.97
C SER A 17 -22.44 -27.78 -0.33
N ARG A 18 -22.19 -26.56 -0.81
CA ARG A 18 -22.67 -26.08 -2.11
C ARG A 18 -21.64 -26.18 -3.24
N ALA A 19 -20.45 -26.74 -2.98
CA ALA A 19 -19.38 -26.91 -3.96
C ALA A 19 -19.60 -28.03 -4.99
N ALA A 20 -20.77 -28.64 -5.03
CA ALA A 20 -21.06 -29.80 -5.90
C ALA A 20 -21.64 -29.44 -7.29
N GLU A 21 -21.87 -28.15 -7.58
CA GLU A 21 -22.28 -27.69 -8.92
C GLU A 21 -21.31 -26.58 -9.40
N ALA A 22 -20.02 -26.86 -9.37
CA ALA A 22 -19.02 -25.87 -9.74
C ALA A 22 -18.81 -25.84 -11.25
N GLN A 23 -19.27 -24.80 -11.92
CA GLN A 23 -18.51 -24.13 -12.96
C GLN A 23 -17.09 -23.85 -12.44
N ASP A 24 -16.08 -23.84 -13.35
CA ASP A 24 -14.63 -23.61 -13.07
C ASP A 24 -14.31 -22.25 -12.36
N CYS A 25 -14.95 -21.96 -11.25
CA CYS A 25 -14.68 -20.77 -10.44
C CYS A 25 -13.61 -21.10 -9.39
N ASN A 26 -12.58 -20.28 -9.28
CA ASN A 26 -11.61 -20.33 -8.17
C ASN A 26 -12.33 -19.90 -6.87
N LEU A 27 -13.04 -20.82 -6.22
CA LEU A 27 -13.85 -20.53 -5.05
C LEU A 27 -13.04 -19.99 -3.88
N VAL A 28 -11.80 -20.48 -3.72
CA VAL A 28 -10.93 -20.03 -2.64
C VAL A 28 -9.46 -20.22 -2.99
N ASN A 29 -8.70 -19.16 -2.82
CA ASN A 29 -7.25 -19.18 -2.80
C ASN A 29 -6.78 -18.73 -1.42
N ILE A 30 -5.94 -19.53 -0.75
CA ILE A 30 -5.33 -19.18 0.53
C ILE A 30 -3.82 -19.06 0.31
N GLY A 31 -3.28 -17.91 0.62
CA GLY A 31 -1.85 -17.62 0.54
C GLY A 31 -1.29 -17.16 1.88
N LEU A 32 -0.02 -17.43 2.09
CA LEU A 32 0.78 -16.89 3.17
C LEU A 32 1.98 -16.15 2.56
N GLN A 33 2.24 -14.96 3.07
CA GLN A 33 3.45 -14.22 2.73
C GLN A 33 4.17 -13.75 3.98
N ALA A 34 5.49 -13.79 3.94
CA ALA A 34 6.31 -13.34 5.05
C ALA A 34 7.63 -12.72 4.57
N ARG A 35 8.14 -11.77 5.36
CA ARG A 35 9.44 -11.15 5.20
C ARG A 35 10.14 -11.04 6.53
N VAL A 36 11.39 -11.46 6.57
CA VAL A 36 12.31 -11.32 7.69
C VAL A 36 13.61 -10.71 7.21
N ASP A 37 14.12 -9.75 7.97
CA ASP A 37 15.34 -9.03 7.65
C ASP A 37 16.30 -9.09 8.86
N TYR A 38 17.61 -9.13 8.60
CA TYR A 38 18.63 -8.68 9.53
C TYR A 38 18.94 -7.23 9.20
N GLN A 39 18.74 -6.34 10.13
CA GLN A 39 18.85 -4.89 9.95
C GLN A 39 19.93 -4.30 10.87
N ARG A 40 20.65 -3.32 10.35
CA ARG A 40 21.48 -2.40 11.11
C ARG A 40 21.03 -0.98 10.85
N GLU A 41 20.77 -0.25 11.91
CA GLU A 41 20.37 1.15 11.85
C GLU A 41 21.36 2.02 12.59
N TYR A 42 21.71 3.16 11.98
CA TYR A 42 22.61 4.15 12.53
C TYR A 42 21.94 5.52 12.47
N LEU A 43 22.17 6.34 13.49
CA LEU A 43 21.72 7.72 13.57
C LEU A 43 22.93 8.59 13.93
N GLY A 44 23.28 9.56 13.04
CA GLY A 44 24.46 10.38 13.22
C GLY A 44 25.79 9.60 13.31
N GLY A 45 25.82 8.35 12.81
CA GLY A 45 26.98 7.44 12.90
C GLY A 45 26.92 6.44 14.04
N ASP A 46 26.07 6.65 15.03
CA ASP A 46 25.89 5.75 16.19
C ASP A 46 24.84 4.67 15.92
N ALA A 47 25.12 3.43 16.32
CA ALA A 47 24.20 2.32 16.14
C ALA A 47 22.98 2.44 17.08
N VAL A 48 21.77 2.43 16.50
CA VAL A 48 20.50 2.40 17.24
C VAL A 48 20.22 0.95 17.65
N LYS A 49 20.67 0.55 18.82
CA LYS A 49 20.69 -0.86 19.27
C LYS A 49 19.32 -1.53 19.20
N ASP A 50 18.26 -0.83 19.59
CA ASP A 50 16.88 -1.36 19.61
C ASP A 50 16.32 -1.62 18.18
N ASN A 51 16.91 -0.97 17.19
CA ASN A 51 16.53 -1.13 15.79
C ASN A 51 17.47 -2.05 14.99
N CYS A 52 18.50 -2.61 15.64
CA CYS A 52 19.41 -3.59 15.04
C CYS A 52 18.98 -5.03 15.30
N GLY A 53 19.43 -5.95 14.44
CA GLY A 53 19.24 -7.40 14.59
C GLY A 53 18.15 -7.97 13.67
N PHE A 54 17.67 -9.16 14.02
CA PHE A 54 16.61 -9.84 13.25
C PHE A 54 15.25 -9.19 13.49
N LYS A 55 14.54 -8.86 12.39
CA LYS A 55 13.24 -8.20 12.40
C LYS A 55 12.23 -8.98 11.56
N GLY A 56 11.08 -9.31 12.13
CA GLY A 56 9.91 -9.72 11.37
C GLY A 56 9.26 -8.47 10.73
N LYS A 57 9.39 -8.32 9.42
CA LYS A 57 8.90 -7.13 8.70
C LYS A 57 7.46 -7.26 8.24
N ASN A 58 7.06 -8.46 7.83
CA ASN A 58 5.71 -8.74 7.36
C ASN A 58 5.39 -10.22 7.55
N VAL A 59 4.19 -10.51 8.02
CA VAL A 59 3.55 -11.83 7.95
C VAL A 59 2.08 -11.60 7.71
N SER A 60 1.53 -12.10 6.59
CA SER A 60 0.12 -11.88 6.26
C SER A 60 -0.48 -13.14 5.64
N ILE A 61 -1.74 -13.42 6.00
CA ILE A 61 -2.58 -14.40 5.32
C ILE A 61 -3.49 -13.68 4.33
N LEU A 62 -3.61 -14.25 3.13
CA LEU A 62 -4.47 -13.76 2.06
C LEU A 62 -5.50 -14.83 1.74
N ILE A 63 -6.76 -14.44 1.65
CA ILE A 63 -7.85 -15.33 1.21
C ILE A 63 -8.64 -14.55 0.17
N ASN A 64 -8.71 -15.06 -1.04
CA ASN A 64 -9.50 -14.46 -2.10
C ASN A 64 -10.18 -15.55 -2.94
N GLY A 65 -11.20 -15.16 -3.67
CA GLY A 65 -11.91 -16.09 -4.53
C GLY A 65 -13.09 -15.43 -5.24
N GLU A 66 -13.76 -16.25 -6.02
CA GLU A 66 -14.95 -15.88 -6.79
C GLU A 66 -16.09 -16.81 -6.42
N PHE A 67 -17.24 -16.26 -6.02
CA PHE A 67 -18.45 -17.06 -5.77
C PHE A 67 -19.12 -17.49 -7.09
N ASN A 68 -19.03 -16.61 -8.10
CA ASN A 68 -19.48 -16.81 -9.47
C ASN A 68 -18.83 -15.76 -10.38
N GLU A 69 -19.23 -15.69 -11.64
CA GLU A 69 -18.72 -14.72 -12.64
C GLU A 69 -18.90 -13.25 -12.25
N HIS A 70 -19.86 -12.94 -11.36
CA HIS A 70 -20.16 -11.57 -10.96
C HIS A 70 -19.57 -11.18 -9.59
N PHE A 71 -19.38 -12.12 -8.68
CA PHE A 71 -18.98 -11.83 -7.31
C PHE A 71 -17.62 -12.40 -6.95
N SER A 72 -16.73 -11.53 -6.47
CA SER A 72 -15.43 -11.90 -5.92
C SER A 72 -15.20 -11.23 -4.56
N TYR A 73 -14.32 -11.80 -3.77
CA TYR A 73 -13.97 -11.30 -2.45
C TYR A 73 -12.47 -11.29 -2.22
N ASN A 74 -12.02 -10.38 -1.33
CA ASN A 74 -10.64 -10.29 -0.90
C ASN A 74 -10.57 -10.09 0.61
N TYR A 75 -9.68 -10.87 1.23
CA TYR A 75 -9.30 -10.73 2.62
C TYR A 75 -7.78 -10.78 2.75
N ARG A 76 -7.20 -9.83 3.51
CA ARG A 76 -5.80 -9.85 3.91
C ARG A 76 -5.66 -9.43 5.35
N GLN A 77 -5.09 -10.32 6.17
CA GLN A 77 -4.83 -10.11 7.59
C GLN A 77 -3.33 -10.06 7.85
N ARG A 78 -2.87 -8.99 8.51
CA ARG A 78 -1.52 -8.93 9.07
C ARG A 78 -1.48 -9.73 10.37
N LEU A 79 -0.54 -10.67 10.48
CA LEU A 79 -0.38 -11.55 11.64
C LEU A 79 0.69 -11.03 12.63
N TYR A 80 1.55 -10.12 12.20
CA TYR A 80 2.64 -9.54 13.01
C TYR A 80 2.22 -8.29 13.81
N ARG A 81 1.01 -7.80 13.60
CA ARG A 81 0.38 -6.73 14.38
C ARG A 81 -0.74 -7.32 15.23
N GLY A 82 -0.93 -6.79 16.42
CA GLY A 82 -2.03 -7.23 17.31
C GLY A 82 -1.58 -7.64 18.70
N HIS A 83 -0.40 -7.24 19.13
CA HIS A 83 0.00 -7.32 20.54
C HIS A 83 -0.30 -5.98 21.19
N GLY A 84 -1.29 -5.96 22.09
CA GLY A 84 -1.70 -4.77 22.83
C GLY A 84 -3.08 -4.24 22.44
N SER A 85 -3.25 -2.92 22.37
CA SER A 85 -4.52 -2.20 22.20
C SER A 85 -5.09 -2.22 20.78
N GLU A 86 -4.39 -2.75 19.77
CA GLU A 86 -4.91 -2.81 18.40
C GLU A 86 -6.01 -3.86 18.27
N SER A 87 -7.16 -3.47 17.72
CA SER A 87 -8.22 -4.41 17.40
C SER A 87 -7.80 -5.31 16.23
N PHE A 88 -8.31 -6.55 16.21
CA PHE A 88 -8.11 -7.48 15.09
C PHE A 88 -8.46 -6.85 13.74
N PHE A 89 -9.49 -6.01 13.72
CA PHE A 89 -9.95 -5.32 12.52
C PHE A 89 -8.95 -4.24 12.03
N ASN A 90 -8.18 -3.61 12.92
CA ASN A 90 -7.14 -2.67 12.53
C ASN A 90 -5.99 -3.35 11.79
N ALA A 91 -5.67 -4.59 12.16
CA ALA A 91 -4.68 -5.41 11.48
C ALA A 91 -5.20 -6.06 10.17
N THR A 92 -6.49 -5.91 9.84
CA THR A 92 -7.07 -6.32 8.56
C THR A 92 -6.82 -5.23 7.52
N ASP A 93 -6.14 -5.55 6.42
CA ASP A 93 -5.93 -4.64 5.30
C ASP A 93 -7.11 -4.67 4.34
N PHE A 94 -7.50 -5.86 3.90
CA PHE A 94 -8.61 -6.06 2.97
C PHE A 94 -9.68 -6.94 3.61
N LEU A 95 -10.91 -6.50 3.47
CA LEU A 95 -12.12 -7.28 3.73
C LEU A 95 -13.25 -6.66 2.90
N TYR A 96 -13.31 -7.00 1.62
CA TYR A 96 -14.30 -6.43 0.72
C TYR A 96 -14.86 -7.45 -0.27
N LEU A 97 -16.07 -7.20 -0.70
CA LEU A 97 -16.76 -7.89 -1.77
C LEU A 97 -16.80 -6.99 -3.01
N THR A 98 -16.63 -7.59 -4.19
CA THR A 98 -16.79 -6.90 -5.48
C THR A 98 -17.90 -7.57 -6.27
N TYR A 99 -18.78 -6.75 -6.84
CA TYR A 99 -19.81 -7.13 -7.80
C TYR A 99 -19.48 -6.55 -9.19
N ARG A 100 -19.47 -7.40 -10.20
CA ARG A 100 -19.27 -7.02 -11.61
C ARG A 100 -20.48 -7.46 -12.40
N PRO A 101 -21.43 -6.54 -12.70
CA PRO A 101 -22.60 -6.86 -13.55
C PRO A 101 -22.20 -7.17 -14.99
N ASP A 102 -21.12 -6.58 -15.46
CA ASP A 102 -20.57 -6.75 -16.81
C ASP A 102 -19.04 -6.49 -16.81
N GLU A 103 -18.41 -6.51 -18.00
CA GLU A 103 -16.98 -6.30 -18.18
C GLU A 103 -16.54 -4.84 -17.91
N ARG A 104 -17.46 -3.89 -17.87
CA ARG A 104 -17.17 -2.46 -17.74
C ARG A 104 -17.34 -1.96 -16.31
N TRP A 105 -18.38 -2.41 -15.62
CA TRP A 105 -18.71 -1.91 -14.29
C TRP A 105 -18.24 -2.83 -13.18
N SER A 106 -17.73 -2.23 -12.12
CA SER A 106 -17.41 -2.92 -10.88
C SER A 106 -17.84 -2.08 -9.68
N PHE A 107 -18.42 -2.72 -8.69
CA PHE A 107 -18.83 -2.10 -7.43
C PHE A 107 -18.21 -2.90 -6.29
N SER A 108 -17.56 -2.23 -5.34
CA SER A 108 -17.02 -2.93 -4.18
C SER A 108 -17.38 -2.23 -2.89
N GLY A 109 -17.52 -3.01 -1.81
CA GLY A 109 -17.82 -2.50 -0.49
C GLY A 109 -17.09 -3.28 0.59
N GLY A 110 -16.63 -2.56 1.62
CA GLY A 110 -15.87 -3.11 2.73
C GLY A 110 -14.58 -2.36 3.02
N LYS A 111 -13.64 -3.01 3.72
CA LYS A 111 -12.31 -2.42 3.99
C LYS A 111 -11.37 -2.66 2.82
N GLN A 112 -10.89 -1.58 2.24
CA GLN A 112 -10.08 -1.60 1.03
C GLN A 112 -9.05 -0.47 1.04
N ILE A 113 -8.12 -0.48 0.08
CA ILE A 113 -7.15 0.58 -0.06
C ILE A 113 -7.85 1.91 -0.37
N LEU A 114 -7.41 2.98 0.26
CA LEU A 114 -7.79 4.34 -0.06
C LEU A 114 -7.26 4.67 -1.48
N GLN A 115 -8.13 5.12 -2.37
CA GLN A 115 -7.81 5.34 -3.78
C GLN A 115 -7.00 6.64 -3.96
N ILE A 116 -5.73 6.60 -3.61
CA ILE A 116 -4.75 7.66 -3.86
C ILE A 116 -3.76 7.16 -4.91
N GLY A 117 -3.44 8.01 -5.88
CA GLY A 117 -2.48 7.70 -6.94
C GLY A 117 -1.06 7.55 -6.40
N GLY A 118 -0.20 6.99 -7.25
CA GLY A 118 1.22 6.76 -6.94
C GLY A 118 1.58 5.28 -6.81
N TYR A 119 2.74 4.94 -7.35
CA TYR A 119 3.23 3.55 -7.37
C TYR A 119 3.77 3.10 -6.03
N GLU A 120 4.43 3.98 -5.25
CA GLU A 120 4.87 3.60 -3.90
C GLU A 120 3.67 3.22 -3.04
N TYR A 121 2.58 3.97 -3.17
CA TYR A 121 1.37 3.76 -2.39
C TYR A 121 0.62 2.47 -2.80
N ASP A 122 0.65 2.13 -4.08
CA ASP A 122 -0.03 0.94 -4.64
C ASP A 122 0.77 -0.37 -4.41
N ILE A 123 2.09 -0.29 -4.27
CA ILE A 123 2.94 -1.47 -4.03
C ILE A 123 2.59 -2.12 -2.69
N ALA A 124 2.52 -3.46 -2.70
CA ALA A 124 2.27 -4.21 -1.47
C ALA A 124 3.36 -3.93 -0.41
N PRO A 125 3.01 -3.71 0.87
CA PRO A 125 3.98 -3.35 1.91
C PRO A 125 5.16 -4.33 2.07
N ILE A 126 4.96 -5.59 1.75
CA ILE A 126 6.01 -6.62 1.79
C ILE A 126 7.12 -6.39 0.74
N ASP A 127 6.82 -5.62 -0.32
CA ASP A 127 7.74 -5.33 -1.43
C ASP A 127 8.45 -3.98 -1.29
N ILE A 128 8.11 -3.20 -0.27
CA ILE A 128 8.74 -1.92 0.01
C ILE A 128 9.79 -2.10 1.10
N TYR A 129 11.01 -1.71 0.80
CA TYR A 129 12.13 -1.83 1.75
C TYR A 129 12.26 -0.61 2.64
N PHE A 130 12.02 0.56 2.06
CA PHE A 130 12.00 1.85 2.76
C PHE A 130 10.99 2.79 2.12
N PHE A 131 10.19 3.44 2.95
CA PHE A 131 9.10 4.32 2.58
C PHE A 131 9.54 5.79 2.59
N SER A 132 8.82 6.67 1.87
CA SER A 132 8.76 8.11 2.12
C SER A 132 8.12 8.39 3.49
N GLU A 133 8.28 9.59 4.01
CA GLU A 133 7.58 10.01 5.25
C GLU A 133 6.06 9.91 5.05
N TYR A 134 5.55 10.40 3.93
CA TYR A 134 4.15 10.32 3.57
C TYR A 134 3.58 8.90 3.65
N CYS A 135 4.19 7.96 2.93
CA CYS A 135 3.71 6.58 2.88
C CYS A 135 3.90 5.82 4.20
N SER A 136 4.82 6.28 5.07
CA SER A 136 5.01 5.72 6.41
C SER A 136 3.84 6.05 7.35
N ASN A 137 3.22 7.22 7.17
CA ASN A 137 2.25 7.76 8.13
C ASN A 137 0.80 7.61 7.69
N ILE A 138 0.51 7.50 6.39
CA ILE A 138 -0.88 7.44 5.95
C ILE A 138 -1.56 6.13 6.29
N ALA A 139 -2.80 6.20 6.80
CA ALA A 139 -3.63 5.04 7.07
C ALA A 139 -4.28 4.51 5.77
N CYS A 140 -3.57 3.60 5.08
CA CYS A 140 -3.88 3.18 3.71
C CYS A 140 -5.22 2.44 3.54
N TYR A 141 -5.77 1.78 4.57
CA TYR A 141 -6.93 0.88 4.42
C TYR A 141 -8.13 1.41 5.18
N GLN A 142 -9.21 1.74 4.46
CA GLN A 142 -10.40 2.39 4.99
C GLN A 142 -11.68 1.63 4.63
N MET A 143 -12.70 1.73 5.49
CA MET A 143 -14.06 1.25 5.18
C MET A 143 -14.72 2.19 4.19
N GLY A 144 -15.32 1.61 3.14
CA GLY A 144 -16.01 2.42 2.14
C GLY A 144 -16.60 1.61 1.00
N VAL A 145 -17.07 2.34 -0.01
CA VAL A 145 -17.62 1.81 -1.25
C VAL A 145 -16.87 2.40 -2.44
N ASN A 146 -16.80 1.62 -3.51
CA ASN A 146 -16.08 2.00 -4.72
C ASN A 146 -16.93 1.60 -5.95
N ALA A 147 -16.96 2.47 -6.96
CA ALA A 147 -17.51 2.20 -8.27
C ALA A 147 -16.40 2.38 -9.31
N GLY A 148 -16.21 1.39 -10.17
CA GLY A 148 -15.22 1.40 -11.24
C GLY A 148 -15.88 1.28 -12.61
N TYR A 149 -15.36 2.01 -13.59
CA TYR A 149 -15.76 1.93 -14.99
C TYR A 149 -14.55 1.73 -15.89
N SER A 150 -14.52 0.59 -16.58
CA SER A 150 -13.48 0.22 -17.54
C SER A 150 -13.86 0.65 -18.96
N PHE A 151 -12.93 1.26 -19.66
CA PHE A 151 -13.10 1.73 -21.04
C PHE A 151 -11.80 1.53 -21.85
N GLY A 152 -11.77 2.00 -23.11
CA GLY A 152 -10.59 1.82 -23.94
C GLY A 152 -10.23 0.37 -24.25
N GLY A 153 -11.22 -0.55 -24.26
CA GLY A 153 -10.94 -1.98 -24.42
C GLY A 153 -10.27 -2.62 -23.18
N GLY A 154 -10.41 -2.00 -21.99
CA GLY A 154 -9.82 -2.49 -20.73
C GLY A 154 -8.48 -1.84 -20.39
N THR A 155 -7.96 -0.93 -21.22
CA THR A 155 -6.69 -0.21 -20.94
C THR A 155 -6.86 0.87 -19.89
N ASP A 156 -8.09 1.35 -19.69
CA ASP A 156 -8.41 2.46 -18.80
C ASP A 156 -9.46 2.07 -17.76
N LEU A 157 -9.24 2.49 -16.51
CA LEU A 157 -10.17 2.26 -15.42
C LEU A 157 -10.32 3.52 -14.60
N LEU A 158 -11.51 4.11 -14.60
CA LEU A 158 -11.89 5.22 -13.74
C LEU A 158 -12.59 4.67 -12.50
N ARG A 159 -12.18 5.10 -11.30
CA ARG A 159 -12.78 4.69 -10.03
C ARG A 159 -13.21 5.90 -9.23
N PHE A 160 -14.39 5.80 -8.65
CA PHE A 160 -14.86 6.72 -7.61
C PHE A 160 -15.01 5.95 -6.30
N GLN A 161 -14.45 6.49 -5.23
CA GLN A 161 -14.55 5.89 -3.89
C GLN A 161 -15.06 6.91 -2.88
N LEU A 162 -16.02 6.48 -2.05
CA LEU A 162 -16.43 7.13 -0.83
C LEU A 162 -16.02 6.24 0.34
N CYS A 163 -15.20 6.74 1.25
CA CYS A 163 -14.73 5.96 2.38
C CYS A 163 -14.51 6.82 3.62
N GLN A 164 -14.24 6.17 4.75
CA GLN A 164 -13.83 6.87 5.96
C GLN A 164 -12.51 7.61 5.72
N SER A 165 -12.36 8.80 6.31
CA SER A 165 -11.13 9.56 6.22
C SER A 165 -9.97 8.86 6.94
N PRO A 166 -8.74 8.85 6.37
CA PRO A 166 -7.54 8.41 7.08
C PRO A 166 -7.16 9.36 8.21
N PHE A 167 -7.63 10.61 8.19
CA PHE A 167 -7.32 11.65 9.18
C PHE A 167 -8.26 11.66 10.40
N ARG A 168 -9.20 10.73 10.49
CA ARG A 168 -10.05 10.62 11.67
C ARG A 168 -9.23 10.19 12.89
N ARG A 169 -9.20 10.98 13.93
CA ARG A 169 -8.61 10.65 15.23
C ARG A 169 -9.69 10.43 16.29
N GLU A 170 -10.43 11.48 16.61
CA GLU A 170 -11.46 11.49 17.65
C GLU A 170 -12.88 11.43 17.06
N ASN A 171 -13.06 11.94 15.85
CA ASN A 171 -14.34 11.93 15.15
C ASN A 171 -14.35 10.85 14.06
N SER A 172 -15.18 9.82 14.21
CA SER A 172 -15.33 8.74 13.24
C SER A 172 -16.16 9.13 12.01
N ASP A 173 -16.86 10.28 12.03
CA ASP A 173 -17.76 10.76 10.98
C ASP A 173 -17.06 11.73 10.03
N LEU A 174 -15.87 11.40 9.59
CA LEU A 174 -15.11 12.10 8.58
C LEU A 174 -14.91 11.20 7.36
N TYR A 175 -15.03 11.79 6.16
CA TYR A 175 -15.04 11.04 4.90
C TYR A 175 -13.94 11.51 3.94
N ALA A 176 -13.61 10.62 3.01
CA ALA A 176 -12.76 10.90 1.86
C ALA A 176 -13.50 10.56 0.57
N TYR A 177 -13.40 11.47 -0.40
CA TYR A 177 -13.96 11.36 -1.74
C TYR A 177 -12.80 11.28 -2.73
N ASN A 178 -12.71 10.17 -3.44
CA ASN A 178 -11.54 9.87 -4.26
C ASN A 178 -11.99 9.58 -5.69
N LEU A 179 -11.34 10.21 -6.66
CA LEU A 179 -11.46 9.90 -8.07
C LEU A 179 -10.10 9.46 -8.57
N MET A 180 -9.98 8.25 -9.09
CA MET A 180 -8.72 7.67 -9.55
C MET A 180 -8.85 7.12 -10.96
N TRP A 181 -7.86 7.41 -11.81
CA TRP A 181 -7.69 6.83 -13.12
C TRP A 181 -6.44 5.95 -13.17
N ASN A 182 -6.63 4.72 -13.62
CA ASN A 182 -5.57 3.81 -13.97
C ASN A 182 -5.55 3.65 -15.49
N GLY A 183 -4.41 3.92 -16.11
CA GLY A 183 -4.21 3.74 -17.55
C GLY A 183 -3.04 2.82 -17.81
N SER A 184 -3.12 2.02 -18.89
CA SER A 184 -2.03 1.14 -19.35
C SER A 184 -1.90 1.27 -20.87
N HIS A 185 -0.85 1.96 -21.31
CA HIS A 185 -0.64 2.35 -22.70
C HIS A 185 0.76 1.97 -23.19
N GLY A 186 0.92 0.71 -23.59
CA GLY A 186 2.19 0.17 -24.08
C GLY A 186 3.27 0.11 -23.00
N CYS A 187 4.29 0.97 -23.07
CA CYS A 187 5.34 1.02 -22.06
C CYS A 187 5.04 1.95 -20.90
N PHE A 188 3.91 2.64 -20.91
CA PHE A 188 3.50 3.62 -19.91
C PHE A 188 2.24 3.17 -19.17
N ASP A 189 2.32 3.13 -17.85
CA ASP A 189 1.19 2.93 -16.95
C ASP A 189 1.05 4.14 -16.03
N SER A 190 -0.19 4.48 -15.68
CA SER A 190 -0.51 5.61 -14.81
C SER A 190 -1.44 5.21 -13.68
N ILE A 191 -1.25 5.84 -12.51
CA ILE A 191 -2.18 5.79 -11.37
C ILE A 191 -2.33 7.23 -10.88
N TRP A 192 -3.32 7.95 -11.41
CA TRP A 192 -3.55 9.35 -11.10
C TRP A 192 -4.82 9.52 -10.28
N SER A 193 -4.82 10.42 -9.31
CA SER A 193 -6.01 10.69 -8.51
C SER A 193 -6.18 12.15 -8.13
N LEU A 194 -7.45 12.50 -7.92
CA LEU A 194 -7.90 13.69 -7.23
C LEU A 194 -8.65 13.24 -5.97
N ASN A 195 -8.28 13.81 -4.82
CA ASN A 195 -8.83 13.40 -3.54
C ASN A 195 -9.27 14.62 -2.73
N MET A 196 -10.43 14.53 -2.10
CA MET A 196 -10.91 15.44 -1.07
C MET A 196 -10.99 14.65 0.23
N ILE A 197 -10.10 14.91 1.16
CA ILE A 197 -9.96 14.14 2.41
C ILE A 197 -10.29 15.06 3.58
N GLU A 198 -11.36 14.76 4.28
CA GLU A 198 -11.81 15.51 5.42
C GLU A 198 -10.94 15.24 6.64
N TYR A 199 -10.38 16.29 7.26
CA TYR A 199 -9.55 16.17 8.47
C TYR A 199 -10.23 16.76 9.71
N LEU A 200 -11.17 17.69 9.52
CA LEU A 200 -12.12 18.22 10.50
C LEU A 200 -13.47 18.38 9.80
N PRO A 201 -14.61 18.42 10.53
CA PRO A 201 -15.93 18.57 9.93
C PRO A 201 -16.00 19.76 8.96
N GLY A 202 -16.23 19.46 7.68
CA GLY A 202 -16.29 20.44 6.58
C GLY A 202 -14.94 21.04 6.16
N LYS A 203 -13.79 20.54 6.68
CA LYS A 203 -12.46 21.00 6.26
C LYS A 203 -11.72 19.86 5.56
N PHE A 204 -11.18 20.14 4.38
CA PHE A 204 -10.59 19.17 3.49
C PHE A 204 -9.13 19.47 3.17
N ILE A 205 -8.33 18.41 3.07
CA ILE A 205 -7.05 18.42 2.39
C ILE A 205 -7.30 17.86 0.98
N ASN A 206 -6.88 18.59 -0.06
CA ASN A 206 -7.12 18.20 -1.44
C ASN A 206 -5.82 17.73 -2.06
N TYR A 207 -5.83 16.48 -2.55
CA TYR A 207 -4.67 15.86 -3.19
C TYR A 207 -4.80 15.87 -4.71
N LEU A 208 -3.66 16.09 -5.36
CA LEU A 208 -3.39 15.66 -6.71
C LEU A 208 -2.23 14.67 -6.64
N ALA A 209 -2.46 13.41 -6.97
CA ALA A 209 -1.44 12.40 -7.00
C ALA A 209 -1.26 11.86 -8.42
N LEU A 210 -0.03 11.88 -8.93
CA LEU A 210 0.34 11.46 -10.27
C LEU A 210 1.42 10.38 -10.17
N GLY A 211 1.02 9.11 -10.28
CA GLY A 211 1.93 7.98 -10.39
C GLY A 211 2.17 7.62 -11.86
N ASN A 212 3.43 7.59 -12.26
CA ASN A 212 3.86 7.27 -13.62
C ASN A 212 4.85 6.12 -13.60
N HIS A 213 4.63 5.12 -14.43
CA HIS A 213 5.49 3.95 -14.53
C HIS A 213 5.84 3.68 -16.00
N PHE A 214 7.11 3.42 -16.25
CA PHE A 214 7.65 3.13 -17.56
C PHE A 214 8.34 1.78 -17.58
N SER A 215 7.93 0.90 -18.48
CA SER A 215 8.53 -0.41 -18.72
C SER A 215 9.33 -0.38 -20.03
N LEU A 216 10.67 -0.30 -19.93
CA LEU A 216 11.59 -0.13 -21.04
C LEU A 216 12.50 -1.37 -21.18
N GLY A 217 11.92 -2.50 -21.52
CA GLY A 217 12.63 -3.78 -21.62
C GLY A 217 13.11 -4.25 -20.24
N LYS A 218 14.44 -4.20 -20.00
CA LYS A 218 15.03 -4.57 -18.71
C LYS A 218 15.01 -3.45 -17.67
N LEU A 219 14.70 -2.24 -18.09
CA LEU A 219 14.64 -1.05 -17.24
C LEU A 219 13.20 -0.75 -16.89
N THR A 220 12.91 -0.54 -15.61
CA THR A 220 11.64 0.00 -15.12
C THR A 220 11.89 1.27 -14.34
N VAL A 221 11.05 2.27 -14.57
CA VAL A 221 11.11 3.54 -13.85
C VAL A 221 9.72 3.88 -13.36
N PHE A 222 9.59 4.25 -12.10
CA PHE A 222 8.40 4.96 -11.68
C PHE A 222 8.75 6.33 -11.06
N ALA A 223 7.83 7.28 -11.23
CA ALA A 223 7.91 8.61 -10.67
C ALA A 223 6.55 9.03 -10.15
N ASP A 224 6.45 9.28 -8.85
CA ASP A 224 5.25 9.73 -8.18
C ASP A 224 5.41 11.19 -7.74
N PHE A 225 4.38 11.97 -7.99
CA PHE A 225 4.21 13.31 -7.47
C PHE A 225 2.88 13.39 -6.73
N MET A 226 2.92 13.74 -5.46
CA MET A 226 1.75 13.93 -4.61
C MET A 226 1.75 15.35 -4.08
N ASN A 227 0.79 16.15 -4.50
CA ASN A 227 0.55 17.50 -3.99
C ASN A 227 -0.63 17.47 -3.03
N ARG A 228 -0.49 18.07 -1.86
CA ARG A 228 -1.52 18.14 -0.81
C ARG A 228 -2.06 19.55 -0.60
N SER A 229 -1.65 20.50 -1.43
CA SER A 229 -2.05 21.91 -1.36
C SER A 229 -2.80 22.38 -2.62
N LEU A 230 -3.49 21.47 -3.33
CA LEU A 230 -4.11 21.72 -4.63
C LEU A 230 -5.06 22.95 -4.67
N VAL A 231 -5.75 23.24 -3.57
CA VAL A 231 -6.76 24.32 -3.49
C VAL A 231 -6.25 25.55 -2.76
N ASP A 232 -5.10 25.45 -2.10
CA ASP A 232 -4.49 26.59 -1.42
C ASP A 232 -3.88 27.54 -2.46
N LYS A 233 -4.45 28.72 -2.57
CA LYS A 233 -4.05 29.75 -3.52
C LYS A 233 -2.54 29.97 -3.49
N MET A 234 -1.87 29.81 -4.60
CA MET A 234 -0.41 30.01 -4.82
C MET A 234 0.53 29.07 -4.05
N SER A 235 0.04 27.98 -3.48
CA SER A 235 0.81 27.12 -2.57
C SER A 235 1.14 25.74 -3.17
N PHE A 236 1.06 25.59 -4.50
CA PHE A 236 1.16 24.28 -5.17
C PHE A 236 2.43 23.47 -4.83
N LEU A 237 3.54 24.11 -4.50
CA LEU A 237 4.79 23.44 -4.12
C LEU A 237 5.16 23.64 -2.63
N ARG A 238 4.18 23.92 -1.78
CA ARG A 238 4.41 24.10 -0.36
C ARG A 238 4.09 22.87 0.48
N ASP A 239 3.36 21.90 -0.09
CA ASP A 239 3.06 20.63 0.56
C ASP A 239 2.98 19.53 -0.50
N PHE A 240 4.07 18.75 -0.63
CA PHE A 240 4.20 17.71 -1.64
C PHE A 240 5.15 16.59 -1.24
N THR A 241 5.04 15.48 -1.94
CA THR A 241 5.97 14.35 -1.92
C THR A 241 6.38 14.00 -3.36
N LEU A 242 7.68 13.85 -3.57
CA LEU A 242 8.26 13.32 -4.80
C LEU A 242 8.89 11.96 -4.51
N ILE A 243 8.64 10.97 -5.37
CA ILE A 243 9.26 9.65 -5.25
C ILE A 243 9.68 9.19 -6.63
N GLY A 244 10.91 8.68 -6.73
CA GLY A 244 11.43 8.08 -7.95
C GLY A 244 12.09 6.74 -7.66
N LYS A 245 11.85 5.74 -8.49
CA LYS A 245 12.56 4.46 -8.45
C LYS A 245 12.96 4.04 -9.85
N VAL A 246 14.19 3.60 -9.99
CA VAL A 246 14.72 2.98 -11.20
C VAL A 246 15.15 1.58 -10.85
N ALA A 247 14.73 0.59 -11.62
CA ALA A 247 15.14 -0.80 -11.44
C ALA A 247 15.63 -1.39 -12.76
N TYR A 248 16.67 -2.21 -12.71
CA TYR A 248 17.24 -2.91 -13.86
C TYR A 248 17.33 -4.41 -13.59
N SER A 249 16.70 -5.20 -14.46
CA SER A 249 16.73 -6.66 -14.42
C SER A 249 17.83 -7.18 -15.32
N PHE A 250 18.92 -7.68 -14.75
CA PHE A 250 20.00 -8.34 -15.53
C PHE A 250 19.49 -9.58 -16.25
N ASN A 251 18.70 -10.36 -15.51
CA ASN A 251 18.00 -11.56 -15.98
C ASN A 251 16.79 -11.82 -15.07
N ASP A 252 16.10 -12.95 -15.27
CA ASP A 252 14.88 -13.29 -14.50
C ASP A 252 15.13 -13.50 -13.00
N LYS A 253 16.39 -13.72 -12.61
CA LYS A 253 16.78 -14.01 -11.22
C LYS A 253 17.40 -12.84 -10.48
N LEU A 254 17.99 -11.87 -11.18
CA LEU A 254 18.76 -10.81 -10.55
C LEU A 254 18.29 -9.44 -11.02
N SER A 255 17.91 -8.59 -10.09
CA SER A 255 17.61 -7.18 -10.31
C SER A 255 18.29 -6.27 -9.29
N VAL A 256 18.54 -5.03 -9.70
CA VAL A 256 19.02 -3.96 -8.83
C VAL A 256 18.08 -2.78 -8.95
N PHE A 257 18.02 -1.97 -7.90
CA PHE A 257 17.21 -0.74 -7.93
C PHE A 257 17.87 0.39 -7.15
N GLY A 258 17.55 1.61 -7.56
CA GLY A 258 17.75 2.83 -6.79
C GLY A 258 16.41 3.53 -6.58
N LYS A 259 16.21 4.14 -5.42
CA LYS A 259 15.01 4.89 -5.06
C LYS A 259 15.37 6.15 -4.30
N ALA A 260 14.67 7.24 -4.60
CA ALA A 260 14.74 8.48 -3.86
C ALA A 260 13.33 8.97 -3.53
N SER A 261 13.17 9.62 -2.39
CA SER A 261 11.95 10.35 -2.03
C SER A 261 12.32 11.69 -1.39
N PHE A 262 11.43 12.65 -1.54
CA PHE A 262 11.52 13.96 -0.89
C PHE A 262 10.12 14.39 -0.45
N ASP A 263 9.96 14.61 0.84
CA ASP A 263 8.74 15.05 1.51
C ASP A 263 8.91 16.47 1.99
N HIS A 264 8.00 17.36 1.63
CA HIS A 264 8.05 18.77 1.98
C HIS A 264 6.68 19.28 2.42
N ASN A 265 6.63 20.01 3.54
CA ASN A 265 5.47 20.74 3.99
C ASN A 265 5.88 21.99 4.79
N ASP A 266 5.68 23.16 4.20
CA ASP A 266 5.88 24.47 4.82
C ASP A 266 4.56 25.23 5.07
N LEU A 267 3.41 24.54 4.93
CA LEU A 267 2.10 25.07 5.27
C LEU A 267 1.87 24.98 6.77
N ASP A 268 1.34 26.07 7.34
CA ASP A 268 0.79 26.07 8.70
C ASP A 268 -0.67 25.54 8.64
N ARG A 269 -0.81 24.21 8.51
CA ARG A 269 -2.10 23.53 8.44
C ARG A 269 -2.24 22.52 9.57
N GLU A 270 -3.21 22.74 10.43
CA GLU A 270 -3.61 21.72 11.39
C GLU A 270 -4.22 20.52 10.67
N GLY A 271 -3.94 19.30 11.17
CA GLY A 271 -4.58 18.06 10.71
C GLY A 271 -3.84 17.27 9.64
N ASP A 272 -2.82 17.81 8.99
CA ASP A 272 -1.92 17.02 8.13
C ASP A 272 -0.81 16.38 8.97
N TRP A 273 -1.00 15.13 9.33
CA TRP A 273 -0.03 14.36 10.10
C TRP A 273 0.70 13.30 9.26
N CYS A 274 0.42 13.21 7.95
CA CYS A 274 1.18 12.36 7.04
C CYS A 274 2.54 12.96 6.72
N VAL A 275 2.58 14.28 6.47
CA VAL A 275 3.79 15.07 6.38
C VAL A 275 3.52 16.36 7.15
N MET A 276 4.01 16.45 8.37
CA MET A 276 3.70 17.57 9.24
C MET A 276 4.37 18.87 8.79
N PRO A 277 3.79 20.05 9.12
CA PRO A 277 4.42 21.34 8.87
C PRO A 277 5.86 21.41 9.41
N GLY A 278 6.74 22.05 8.65
CA GLY A 278 8.18 22.13 8.96
C GLY A 278 9.00 20.92 8.47
N THR A 279 8.37 19.99 7.75
CA THR A 279 9.09 18.85 7.16
C THR A 279 9.79 19.24 5.86
N SER A 280 11.06 18.86 5.74
CA SER A 280 11.86 18.90 4.51
C SER A 280 12.81 17.72 4.53
N MET A 281 12.31 16.51 4.24
CA MET A 281 13.01 15.24 4.42
C MET A 281 13.29 14.55 3.10
N GLY A 282 14.57 14.23 2.87
CA GLY A 282 15.03 13.39 1.79
C GLY A 282 15.36 11.97 2.24
N ARG A 283 15.10 10.98 1.41
CA ARG A 283 15.60 9.61 1.57
C ARG A 283 16.09 9.09 0.24
N VAL A 284 17.28 8.55 0.21
CA VAL A 284 17.85 7.87 -0.96
C VAL A 284 18.31 6.48 -0.57
N GLY A 285 18.21 5.55 -1.48
CA GLY A 285 18.65 4.18 -1.20
C GLY A 285 18.71 3.33 -2.45
N CYS A 286 19.31 2.15 -2.28
CA CYS A 286 19.44 1.16 -3.35
C CYS A 286 19.28 -0.25 -2.78
N GLY A 287 19.16 -1.20 -3.68
CA GLY A 287 19.11 -2.60 -3.29
C GLY A 287 19.31 -3.55 -4.45
N VAL A 288 19.54 -4.80 -4.08
CA VAL A 288 19.64 -5.95 -4.98
C VAL A 288 18.62 -6.99 -4.55
N GLU A 289 17.97 -7.62 -5.52
CA GLU A 289 17.01 -8.69 -5.34
C GLU A 289 17.46 -9.92 -6.14
N TYR A 290 17.44 -11.07 -5.50
CA TYR A 290 17.74 -12.34 -6.13
C TYR A 290 16.59 -13.32 -5.94
N PHE A 291 16.13 -13.89 -7.05
CA PHE A 291 15.01 -14.84 -7.11
C PHE A 291 15.57 -16.22 -7.47
N PRO A 292 15.78 -17.12 -6.50
CA PRO A 292 16.32 -18.45 -6.77
C PRO A 292 15.38 -19.33 -7.59
N LEU A 293 14.06 -19.11 -7.48
CA LEU A 293 13.03 -19.88 -8.15
C LEU A 293 12.42 -19.11 -9.32
N ALA A 294 12.01 -19.82 -10.38
CA ALA A 294 11.40 -19.23 -11.56
C ALA A 294 10.05 -18.58 -11.30
N ASP A 295 9.27 -19.09 -10.34
CA ASP A 295 7.98 -18.54 -9.91
C ASP A 295 8.10 -17.31 -9.00
N LYS A 296 9.33 -16.90 -8.66
CA LYS A 296 9.65 -15.76 -7.80
C LYS A 296 8.99 -15.81 -6.41
N SER A 297 8.58 -17.00 -5.96
CA SER A 297 7.97 -17.20 -4.65
C SER A 297 8.93 -16.93 -3.48
N ILE A 298 10.23 -17.06 -3.74
CA ILE A 298 11.32 -16.75 -2.80
C ILE A 298 12.15 -15.60 -3.37
N ARG A 299 12.44 -14.60 -2.54
CA ARG A 299 13.30 -13.47 -2.87
C ARG A 299 14.28 -13.19 -1.74
N LEU A 300 15.56 -13.25 -2.04
CA LEU A 300 16.62 -12.71 -1.20
C LEU A 300 16.86 -11.25 -1.58
N HIS A 301 17.18 -10.41 -0.61
CA HIS A 301 17.46 -9.01 -0.87
C HIS A 301 18.53 -8.46 0.06
N ALA A 302 19.24 -7.45 -0.42
CA ALA A 302 20.08 -6.58 0.38
C ALA A 302 19.77 -5.14 -0.02
N THR A 303 19.61 -4.26 0.98
CA THR A 303 19.24 -2.86 0.77
C THR A 303 20.00 -1.94 1.70
N PHE A 304 20.19 -0.72 1.23
CA PHE A 304 20.73 0.38 2.02
C PHE A 304 19.92 1.65 1.72
N CYS A 305 19.61 2.43 2.75
CA CYS A 305 19.04 3.76 2.57
C CYS A 305 19.63 4.75 3.59
N HIS A 306 19.62 6.02 3.20
CA HIS A 306 20.03 7.15 4.00
C HIS A 306 18.95 8.23 3.94
N SER A 307 18.58 8.78 5.10
CA SER A 307 17.63 9.88 5.23
C SER A 307 18.34 11.11 5.77
N PHE A 308 17.93 12.29 5.33
CA PHE A 308 18.53 13.56 5.69
C PHE A 308 17.50 14.69 5.63
N GLY A 309 17.68 15.72 6.44
CA GLY A 309 16.86 16.91 6.51
C GLY A 309 16.02 16.99 7.77
N ASP A 310 15.06 17.91 7.80
CA ASP A 310 14.23 18.20 8.97
C ASP A 310 12.88 17.51 8.88
N ASN A 311 12.46 16.84 9.95
CA ASN A 311 11.13 16.25 10.07
C ASN A 311 10.32 17.01 11.12
N GLY A 312 9.26 17.69 10.69
CA GLY A 312 8.32 18.40 11.57
C GLY A 312 7.50 17.45 12.46
N ASN A 313 7.50 16.15 12.19
CA ASN A 313 6.83 15.15 13.02
C ASN A 313 7.79 14.64 14.11
N PRO A 314 7.56 14.92 15.40
CA PRO A 314 8.42 14.45 16.49
C PRO A 314 8.43 12.92 16.61
N ASP A 315 7.38 12.24 16.15
CA ASP A 315 7.26 10.79 16.10
C ASP A 315 7.51 10.25 14.67
N GLY A 316 8.13 11.04 13.81
CA GLY A 316 8.37 10.72 12.41
C GLY A 316 9.27 9.51 12.23
N VAL A 317 9.02 8.76 11.16
CA VAL A 317 9.77 7.54 10.84
C VAL A 317 11.12 7.85 10.21
N LEU A 318 11.20 8.96 9.45
CA LEU A 318 12.44 9.45 8.88
C LEU A 318 13.12 10.41 9.85
N LEU A 319 14.38 10.15 10.12
CA LEU A 319 15.22 11.01 10.97
C LEU A 319 16.40 11.53 10.16
N ASP A 320 16.92 12.71 10.54
CA ASP A 320 18.15 13.25 9.93
C ASP A 320 19.33 12.32 10.19
N ASN A 321 20.20 12.21 9.19
CA ASN A 321 21.40 11.35 9.24
C ASN A 321 21.10 9.88 9.64
N GLN A 322 19.89 9.38 9.36
CA GLN A 322 19.53 7.99 9.58
C GLN A 322 20.01 7.11 8.42
N GLN A 323 20.72 6.04 8.73
CA GLN A 323 21.17 5.03 7.77
C GLN A 323 20.62 3.67 8.16
N ILE A 324 20.06 2.94 7.20
CA ILE A 324 19.53 1.60 7.41
C ILE A 324 20.11 0.66 6.36
N ALA A 325 20.82 -0.37 6.80
CA ALA A 325 21.26 -1.47 5.97
C ALA A 325 20.51 -2.74 6.37
N SER A 326 19.99 -3.49 5.41
CA SER A 326 19.31 -4.75 5.69
C SER A 326 19.61 -5.82 4.64
N VAL A 327 19.63 -7.07 5.11
CA VAL A 327 19.66 -8.28 4.28
C VAL A 327 18.50 -9.16 4.72
N GLY A 328 17.74 -9.69 3.79
CA GLY A 328 16.55 -10.43 4.19
C GLY A 328 16.03 -11.41 3.17
N LEU A 329 14.96 -12.06 3.59
CA LEU A 329 14.25 -13.09 2.85
C LEU A 329 12.76 -12.76 2.84
N THR A 330 12.18 -12.78 1.65
CA THR A 330 10.73 -12.74 1.44
C THR A 330 10.30 -14.05 0.82
N TRP A 331 9.20 -14.63 1.29
CA TRP A 331 8.57 -15.78 0.64
C TRP A 331 7.06 -15.64 0.56
N ARG A 332 6.49 -16.24 -0.48
CA ARG A 332 5.06 -16.34 -0.74
C ARG A 332 4.71 -17.79 -1.01
N MET A 333 3.68 -18.27 -0.33
CA MET A 333 3.21 -19.65 -0.46
C MET A 333 1.73 -19.63 -0.82
N SER A 334 1.35 -20.40 -1.83
CA SER A 334 -0.04 -20.79 -2.07
C SER A 334 -0.32 -22.05 -1.26
N LEU A 335 -1.19 -21.93 -0.24
CA LEU A 335 -1.54 -23.03 0.65
C LEU A 335 -2.71 -23.86 0.11
N LEU A 336 -3.64 -23.19 -0.58
CA LEU A 336 -4.81 -23.80 -1.18
C LEU A 336 -5.24 -23.00 -2.40
N LYS A 337 -5.60 -23.71 -3.48
CA LYS A 337 -6.23 -23.15 -4.66
C LYS A 337 -7.33 -24.13 -5.11
N ARG A 338 -8.59 -23.71 -5.04
CA ARG A 338 -9.76 -24.51 -5.44
C ARG A 338 -10.79 -23.64 -6.14
#